data_96ed9f042bd36be62b152343a69e981f
#
_entry.id   96ed9f042bd36be62b152343a69e981f
#
_cell.length_a   1.000
_cell.length_b   1.000
_cell.length_c   1.000
_cell.angle_alpha   90.00
_cell.angle_beta   90.00
_cell.angle_gamma   90.00
#
_symmetry.space_group_name_H-M   'P 1'
#
loop_
_entity.id
_entity.type
_entity.pdbx_description
1 polymer ?
#
loop_
_entity_poly.entity_id
_entity_poly.type
_entity_poly.pdbx_seq_one_letter_code
_entity_poly.pdbx_strand_id
1 'polypeptide(L)'
;MPQPVIIILIVIGALLILGLLFSVFFTFLVAYKVYSKTLMRDKNSHWGREHCSEPGNPALETMWKRGLEWSKKDKSFIKELSIKSDDGLKLVGEWFDYGYDKTVIILPGRRETLVYSYYYAQPYKNLGINVLVIDQRAHGLSEGTYSTCGIKEADDVKLWLKHMHDVHHQKELFIHGICVGTCVTSIVLASFKEPYLKGAVLDSAFITYKEIYKNHYVESGHALFPVYYQIWMWFKHFTKCDIEDAKTIKYVPEFDNLPVLFIWGTKDVYCLPEKSKEVYAACSSNKKEIQWFEGALHSRVRLSDEERYDAVISDFFARNA
;
A
#
# COMPACT_ATOMS: atom_id res chain seq x y z
N MET A 1 61.80 -9.88 0.75
CA MET A 1 61.33 -9.75 2.13
C MET A 1 61.68 -11.04 2.90
N PRO A 2 62.06 -10.92 4.20
CA PRO A 2 62.29 -12.11 5.03
C PRO A 2 61.02 -12.96 5.15
N GLN A 3 61.19 -14.32 5.09
CA GLN A 3 60.08 -15.27 5.19
C GLN A 3 59.10 -14.99 6.35
N PRO A 4 59.53 -14.63 7.58
CA PRO A 4 58.59 -14.36 8.68
C PRO A 4 57.72 -13.10 8.41
N VAL A 5 58.20 -12.12 7.71
CA VAL A 5 57.38 -10.95 7.34
C VAL A 5 56.26 -11.29 6.35
N ILE A 6 56.53 -12.18 5.39
CA ILE A 6 55.54 -12.69 4.46
C ILE A 6 54.44 -13.45 5.18
N ILE A 7 54.81 -14.32 6.12
CA ILE A 7 53.86 -15.10 6.92
C ILE A 7 52.98 -14.17 7.75
N ILE A 8 53.53 -13.16 8.41
CA ILE A 8 52.77 -12.18 9.19
C ILE A 8 51.75 -11.42 8.29
N LEU A 9 52.18 -10.98 7.10
CA LEU A 9 51.28 -10.28 6.17
C LEU A 9 50.12 -11.20 5.67
N ILE A 10 50.41 -12.48 5.41
CA ILE A 10 49.38 -13.46 5.04
C ILE A 10 48.38 -13.66 6.18
N VAL A 11 48.83 -13.80 7.41
CA VAL A 11 47.96 -13.98 8.59
C VAL A 11 47.11 -12.76 8.82
N ILE A 12 47.71 -11.55 8.74
CA ILE A 12 46.92 -10.29 8.84
C ILE A 12 45.88 -10.20 7.72
N GLY A 13 46.28 -10.50 6.49
CA GLY A 13 45.35 -10.51 5.34
C GLY A 13 44.19 -11.49 5.54
N ALA A 14 44.47 -12.71 6.02
CA ALA A 14 43.46 -13.70 6.32
C ALA A 14 42.49 -13.25 7.43
N LEU A 15 43.02 -12.64 8.50
CA LEU A 15 42.21 -12.12 9.60
C LEU A 15 41.29 -10.95 9.13
N LEU A 16 41.81 -10.08 8.28
CA LEU A 16 41.02 -8.99 7.69
C LEU A 16 39.87 -9.51 6.80
N ILE A 17 40.17 -10.54 5.98
CA ILE A 17 39.15 -11.19 5.14
C ILE A 17 38.10 -11.89 6.01
N LEU A 18 38.52 -12.62 7.04
CA LEU A 18 37.57 -13.24 7.97
C LEU A 18 36.72 -12.24 8.70
N GLY A 19 37.30 -11.12 9.16
CA GLY A 19 36.58 -10.01 9.76
C GLY A 19 35.56 -9.38 8.82
N LEU A 20 35.93 -9.19 7.55
CA LEU A 20 35.01 -8.70 6.53
C LEU A 20 33.86 -9.67 6.26
N LEU A 21 34.14 -10.95 6.08
CA LEU A 21 33.14 -11.98 5.87
C LEU A 21 32.16 -12.06 7.06
N PHE A 22 32.68 -12.00 8.27
CA PHE A 22 31.87 -11.96 9.48
C PHE A 22 30.97 -10.73 9.54
N SER A 23 31.51 -9.55 9.21
CA SER A 23 30.76 -8.31 9.15
C SER A 23 29.61 -8.36 8.12
N VAL A 24 29.90 -8.87 6.92
CA VAL A 24 28.87 -9.05 5.88
C VAL A 24 27.79 -10.03 6.33
N PHE A 25 28.18 -11.16 6.92
CA PHE A 25 27.25 -12.14 7.44
C PHE A 25 26.38 -11.55 8.57
N PHE A 26 26.98 -10.84 9.51
CA PHE A 26 26.26 -10.21 10.61
C PHE A 26 25.24 -9.18 10.12
N THR A 27 25.67 -8.29 9.22
CA THR A 27 24.74 -7.29 8.65
C THR A 27 23.61 -7.92 7.83
N PHE A 28 23.86 -9.08 7.20
CA PHE A 28 22.83 -9.83 6.49
C PHE A 28 21.78 -10.41 7.44
N LEU A 29 22.17 -10.87 8.62
CA LEU A 29 21.24 -11.30 9.67
C LEU A 29 20.43 -10.11 10.23
N VAL A 30 21.08 -8.96 10.42
CA VAL A 30 20.40 -7.72 10.83
C VAL A 30 19.36 -7.32 9.78
N ALA A 31 19.73 -7.36 8.50
CA ALA A 31 18.82 -7.08 7.40
C ALA A 31 17.60 -8.03 7.36
N TYR A 32 17.81 -9.33 7.64
CA TYR A 32 16.70 -10.26 7.80
C TYR A 32 15.77 -9.87 8.95
N LYS A 33 16.32 -9.49 10.09
CA LYS A 33 15.51 -9.06 11.25
C LYS A 33 14.70 -7.82 10.94
N VAL A 34 15.28 -6.84 10.23
CA VAL A 34 14.56 -5.64 9.79
C VAL A 34 13.48 -6.01 8.79
N TYR A 35 13.81 -6.81 7.77
CA TYR A 35 12.86 -7.30 6.77
C TYR A 35 11.67 -8.01 7.43
N SER A 36 11.95 -8.97 8.32
CA SER A 36 10.89 -9.74 8.99
C SER A 36 9.97 -8.85 9.83
N LYS A 37 10.51 -7.85 10.51
CA LYS A 37 9.73 -6.91 11.34
C LYS A 37 8.86 -5.96 10.50
N THR A 38 9.29 -5.59 9.30
CA THR A 38 8.67 -4.51 8.52
C THR A 38 7.81 -5.00 7.36
N LEU A 39 8.10 -6.17 6.78
CA LEU A 39 7.47 -6.69 5.56
C LEU A 39 6.91 -8.13 5.71
N MET A 40 7.12 -8.77 6.85
CA MET A 40 6.49 -10.05 7.17
C MET A 40 5.44 -9.87 8.27
N ARG A 41 4.38 -10.68 8.17
CA ARG A 41 3.36 -10.76 9.21
C ARG A 41 3.98 -11.34 10.48
N ASP A 42 3.95 -10.60 11.55
CA ASP A 42 4.36 -11.06 12.88
C ASP A 42 3.17 -11.71 13.60
N LYS A 43 3.41 -12.79 14.34
CA LYS A 43 2.39 -13.49 15.13
C LYS A 43 1.83 -12.64 16.28
N ASN A 44 2.58 -11.66 16.77
CA ASN A 44 2.18 -10.72 17.83
C ASN A 44 1.69 -9.38 17.25
N SER A 45 1.21 -9.35 16.02
CA SER A 45 1.41 -8.25 15.16
C SER A 45 0.29 -7.24 15.15
N HIS A 46 0.73 -6.03 15.02
CA HIS A 46 -0.02 -4.86 14.58
C HIS A 46 -0.60 -4.98 13.14
N TRP A 47 -0.59 -6.19 12.55
CA TRP A 47 -1.18 -6.50 11.24
C TRP A 47 -2.57 -7.14 11.37
N GLY A 48 -3.09 -7.21 12.60
CA GLY A 48 -4.45 -7.69 12.92
C GLY A 48 -5.47 -6.56 12.91
N ARG A 49 -6.76 -6.93 12.96
CA ARG A 49 -7.88 -5.97 13.02
C ARG A 49 -8.11 -5.42 14.43
N GLU A 50 -7.58 -6.09 15.45
CA GLU A 50 -7.85 -5.83 16.87
C GLU A 50 -7.08 -4.63 17.40
N HIS A 51 -6.04 -4.19 16.69
CA HIS A 51 -5.12 -3.16 17.14
C HIS A 51 -4.86 -2.12 16.08
N CYS A 52 -4.58 -0.89 16.52
CA CYS A 52 -4.00 0.12 15.67
C CYS A 52 -2.62 -0.37 15.14
N SER A 53 -2.32 -0.13 13.87
CA SER A 53 -1.06 -0.56 13.23
C SER A 53 0.19 0.09 13.85
N GLU A 54 0.05 1.25 14.46
CA GLU A 54 1.10 1.98 15.19
C GLU A 54 0.54 2.55 16.49
N PRO A 55 0.47 1.74 17.56
CA PRO A 55 0.02 2.22 18.88
C PRO A 55 0.88 3.40 19.36
N GLY A 56 0.23 4.42 19.89
CA GLY A 56 0.89 5.66 20.32
C GLY A 56 1.02 6.71 19.20
N ASN A 57 0.58 6.43 17.99
CA ASN A 57 0.45 7.42 16.91
C ASN A 57 -0.99 7.99 16.92
N PRO A 58 -1.22 9.23 17.43
CA PRO A 58 -2.57 9.75 17.66
C PRO A 58 -3.42 9.84 16.39
N ALA A 59 -2.79 10.12 15.24
CA ALA A 59 -3.49 10.23 13.95
C ALA A 59 -4.02 8.87 13.52
N LEU A 60 -3.19 7.83 13.56
CA LEU A 60 -3.59 6.48 13.16
C LEU A 60 -4.59 5.88 14.16
N GLU A 61 -4.44 6.13 15.45
CA GLU A 61 -5.44 5.73 16.43
C GLU A 61 -6.80 6.39 16.18
N THR A 62 -6.80 7.68 15.81
CA THR A 62 -8.04 8.42 15.50
C THR A 62 -8.71 7.82 14.26
N MET A 63 -7.98 7.59 13.18
CA MET A 63 -8.51 6.99 11.96
C MET A 63 -9.06 5.59 12.23
N TRP A 64 -8.34 4.76 12.97
CA TRP A 64 -8.76 3.41 13.35
C TRP A 64 -10.04 3.42 14.19
N LYS A 65 -10.12 4.25 15.22
CA LYS A 65 -11.30 4.40 16.09
C LYS A 65 -12.52 4.88 15.29
N ARG A 66 -12.35 5.95 14.49
CA ARG A 66 -13.44 6.51 13.66
C ARG A 66 -13.91 5.52 12.59
N GLY A 67 -13.00 4.75 12.01
CA GLY A 67 -13.35 3.66 11.10
C GLY A 67 -14.22 2.60 11.78
N LEU A 68 -13.84 2.13 12.96
CA LEU A 68 -14.64 1.19 13.74
C LEU A 68 -16.01 1.75 14.13
N GLU A 69 -16.08 3.02 14.52
CA GLU A 69 -17.35 3.68 14.85
C GLU A 69 -18.27 3.76 13.63
N TRP A 70 -17.71 4.05 12.45
CA TRP A 70 -18.44 4.08 11.20
C TRP A 70 -18.99 2.69 10.85
N SER A 71 -18.16 1.64 10.89
CA SER A 71 -18.58 0.29 10.55
C SER A 71 -19.65 -0.28 11.49
N LYS A 72 -19.61 0.09 12.76
CA LYS A 72 -20.65 -0.30 13.75
C LYS A 72 -22.03 0.25 13.39
N LYS A 73 -22.11 1.48 12.87
CA LYS A 73 -23.38 2.08 12.48
C LYS A 73 -24.00 1.38 11.28
N ASP A 74 -23.18 0.86 10.39
CA ASP A 74 -23.58 0.22 9.15
C ASP A 74 -23.49 -1.31 9.19
N LYS A 75 -23.38 -1.91 10.38
CA LYS A 75 -23.17 -3.34 10.59
C LYS A 75 -24.21 -4.23 9.88
N SER A 76 -25.45 -3.78 9.76
CA SER A 76 -26.51 -4.53 9.09
C SER A 76 -26.34 -4.68 7.58
N PHE A 77 -25.49 -3.88 6.96
CA PHE A 77 -25.19 -3.93 5.52
C PHE A 77 -23.96 -4.78 5.20
N ILE A 78 -23.20 -5.23 6.22
CA ILE A 78 -21.97 -5.98 6.02
C ILE A 78 -22.27 -7.41 5.56
N LYS A 79 -21.68 -7.79 4.43
CA LYS A 79 -21.52 -9.16 3.97
C LYS A 79 -20.04 -9.53 4.01
N GLU A 80 -19.70 -10.50 4.84
CA GLU A 80 -18.34 -11.05 4.86
C GLU A 80 -18.11 -11.87 3.59
N LEU A 81 -17.06 -11.54 2.86
CA LEU A 81 -16.68 -12.21 1.62
C LEU A 81 -15.30 -12.85 1.76
N SER A 82 -15.10 -13.93 1.02
CA SER A 82 -13.77 -14.50 0.86
C SER A 82 -13.59 -15.03 -0.56
N ILE A 83 -12.39 -14.83 -1.09
CA ILE A 83 -11.95 -15.38 -2.38
C ILE A 83 -10.65 -16.14 -2.19
N LYS A 84 -10.22 -16.86 -3.21
CA LYS A 84 -8.93 -17.55 -3.24
C LYS A 84 -8.02 -16.85 -4.24
N SER A 85 -6.80 -16.50 -3.81
CA SER A 85 -5.78 -15.95 -4.71
C SER A 85 -5.23 -17.02 -5.68
N ASP A 86 -4.55 -16.60 -6.73
CA ASP A 86 -3.94 -17.51 -7.71
C ASP A 86 -2.88 -18.42 -7.08
N ASP A 87 -2.20 -17.96 -6.03
CA ASP A 87 -1.23 -18.74 -5.26
C ASP A 87 -1.85 -19.48 -4.06
N GLY A 88 -3.20 -19.54 -3.99
CA GLY A 88 -3.96 -20.41 -3.10
C GLY A 88 -4.31 -19.83 -1.74
N LEU A 89 -3.99 -18.56 -1.44
CA LEU A 89 -4.31 -17.92 -0.18
C LEU A 89 -5.81 -17.59 -0.08
N LYS A 90 -6.42 -17.79 1.09
CA LYS A 90 -7.73 -17.24 1.40
C LYS A 90 -7.59 -15.76 1.67
N LEU A 91 -8.30 -14.94 0.89
CA LEU A 91 -8.41 -13.49 1.05
C LEU A 91 -9.79 -13.14 1.59
N VAL A 92 -9.85 -12.19 2.52
CA VAL A 92 -11.07 -11.82 3.24
C VAL A 92 -11.37 -10.35 3.04
N GLY A 93 -12.65 -10.02 2.86
CA GLY A 93 -13.14 -8.65 2.77
C GLY A 93 -14.53 -8.52 3.38
N GLU A 94 -14.96 -7.29 3.55
CA GLU A 94 -16.30 -6.95 4.01
C GLU A 94 -16.94 -5.99 3.00
N TRP A 95 -18.09 -6.40 2.49
CA TRP A 95 -18.86 -5.63 1.53
C TRP A 95 -20.08 -5.01 2.20
N PHE A 96 -20.11 -3.69 2.23
CA PHE A 96 -21.26 -2.90 2.66
C PHE A 96 -22.21 -2.76 1.48
N ASP A 97 -23.19 -3.66 1.43
CA ASP A 97 -24.18 -3.74 0.36
C ASP A 97 -25.41 -2.90 0.72
N TYR A 98 -25.45 -1.70 0.18
CA TYR A 98 -26.58 -0.77 0.32
C TYR A 98 -27.65 -0.98 -0.77
N GLY A 99 -27.51 -1.97 -1.64
CA GLY A 99 -28.44 -2.28 -2.72
C GLY A 99 -28.19 -1.52 -4.03
N TYR A 100 -27.01 -0.91 -4.20
CA TYR A 100 -26.60 -0.23 -5.44
C TYR A 100 -25.92 -1.20 -6.41
N ASP A 101 -25.76 -0.79 -7.66
CA ASP A 101 -25.05 -1.56 -8.71
C ASP A 101 -23.62 -1.06 -8.98
N LYS A 102 -23.15 -0.14 -8.16
CA LYS A 102 -21.79 0.43 -8.17
C LYS A 102 -21.08 0.08 -6.86
N THR A 103 -19.79 -0.31 -6.94
CA THR A 103 -18.97 -0.59 -5.75
C THR A 103 -17.59 0.05 -5.87
N VAL A 104 -17.12 0.67 -4.80
CA VAL A 104 -15.71 1.06 -4.64
C VAL A 104 -14.98 0.04 -3.78
N ILE A 105 -13.77 -0.37 -4.21
CA ILE A 105 -12.83 -1.15 -3.40
C ILE A 105 -11.85 -0.17 -2.75
N ILE A 106 -11.81 -0.12 -1.42
CA ILE A 106 -10.88 0.76 -0.68
C ILE A 106 -9.69 -0.08 -0.19
N LEU A 107 -8.49 0.32 -0.61
CA LEU A 107 -7.24 -0.38 -0.34
C LEU A 107 -6.43 0.41 0.69
N PRO A 108 -6.16 -0.17 1.87
CA PRO A 108 -5.44 0.51 2.95
C PRO A 108 -3.95 0.67 2.66
N GLY A 109 -3.29 1.44 3.51
CA GLY A 109 -1.85 1.66 3.48
C GLY A 109 -1.03 0.47 4.00
N ARG A 110 0.26 0.71 4.16
CA ARG A 110 1.22 -0.28 4.66
C ARG A 110 0.91 -0.71 6.10
N ARG A 111 0.80 -2.02 6.34
CA ARG A 111 0.51 -2.63 7.65
C ARG A 111 -0.88 -2.28 8.20
N GLU A 112 -1.72 -1.68 7.40
CA GLU A 112 -3.09 -1.35 7.74
C GLU A 112 -4.03 -2.47 7.28
N THR A 113 -5.04 -2.76 8.10
CA THR A 113 -6.12 -3.70 7.78
C THR A 113 -7.31 -2.95 7.20
N LEU A 114 -8.33 -3.67 6.77
CA LEU A 114 -9.58 -3.08 6.27
C LEU A 114 -10.25 -2.10 7.26
N VAL A 115 -9.90 -2.13 8.54
CA VAL A 115 -10.44 -1.19 9.56
C VAL A 115 -10.10 0.26 9.21
N TYR A 116 -8.91 0.51 8.64
CA TYR A 116 -8.55 1.85 8.17
C TYR A 116 -9.35 2.27 6.94
N SER A 117 -9.72 1.33 6.08
CA SER A 117 -10.55 1.59 4.90
C SER A 117 -11.96 2.06 5.26
N TYR A 118 -12.51 1.62 6.39
CA TYR A 118 -13.80 2.13 6.88
C TYR A 118 -13.81 3.65 7.07
N TYR A 119 -12.68 4.22 7.50
CA TYR A 119 -12.57 5.65 7.69
C TYR A 119 -12.82 6.46 6.40
N TYR A 120 -12.56 5.89 5.24
CA TYR A 120 -12.75 6.52 3.94
C TYR A 120 -14.10 6.20 3.26
N ALA A 121 -14.96 5.43 3.90
CA ALA A 121 -16.15 4.86 3.26
C ALA A 121 -17.34 5.85 3.15
N GLN A 122 -17.45 6.81 4.08
CA GLN A 122 -18.63 7.68 4.17
C GLN A 122 -18.98 8.44 2.88
N PRO A 123 -18.06 9.09 2.14
CA PRO A 123 -18.41 9.83 0.93
C PRO A 123 -19.02 8.92 -0.15
N TYR A 124 -18.59 7.68 -0.27
CA TYR A 124 -19.12 6.71 -1.24
C TYR A 124 -20.55 6.29 -0.90
N LYS A 125 -20.82 6.02 0.38
CA LYS A 125 -22.19 5.76 0.84
C LYS A 125 -23.13 6.90 0.49
N ASN A 126 -22.70 8.15 0.70
CA ASN A 126 -23.50 9.33 0.38
C ASN A 126 -23.77 9.49 -1.12
N LEU A 127 -22.91 8.93 -1.97
CA LEU A 127 -23.04 8.91 -3.43
C LEU A 127 -23.89 7.76 -3.98
N GLY A 128 -24.40 6.87 -3.13
CA GLY A 128 -25.11 5.68 -3.59
C GLY A 128 -24.18 4.63 -4.20
N ILE A 129 -23.00 4.47 -3.62
CA ILE A 129 -21.97 3.49 -4.02
C ILE A 129 -21.75 2.53 -2.86
N ASN A 130 -21.84 1.22 -3.13
CA ASN A 130 -21.48 0.18 -2.18
C ASN A 130 -19.98 0.24 -1.89
N VAL A 131 -19.56 -0.25 -0.74
CA VAL A 131 -18.16 -0.20 -0.33
C VAL A 131 -17.64 -1.60 -0.03
N LEU A 132 -16.60 -2.03 -0.74
CA LEU A 132 -15.83 -3.22 -0.41
C LEU A 132 -14.51 -2.80 0.23
N VAL A 133 -14.26 -3.29 1.42
CA VAL A 133 -12.98 -3.16 2.11
C VAL A 133 -12.34 -4.52 2.24
N ILE A 134 -11.05 -4.63 2.00
CA ILE A 134 -10.35 -5.91 1.99
C ILE A 134 -9.15 -5.89 2.93
N ASP A 135 -8.90 -7.01 3.58
CA ASP A 135 -7.59 -7.28 4.14
C ASP A 135 -6.68 -7.74 3.01
N GLN A 136 -5.64 -6.98 2.72
CA GLN A 136 -4.63 -7.40 1.76
C GLN A 136 -3.96 -8.70 2.23
N ARG A 137 -3.30 -9.45 1.31
CA ARG A 137 -2.52 -10.64 1.71
C ARG A 137 -1.60 -10.34 2.88
N ALA A 138 -1.43 -11.27 3.79
CA ALA A 138 -0.68 -11.16 5.05
C ALA A 138 -1.24 -10.15 6.07
N HIS A 139 -2.42 -9.54 5.85
CA HIS A 139 -3.05 -8.61 6.80
C HIS A 139 -4.38 -9.16 7.33
N GLY A 140 -4.78 -8.72 8.51
CA GLY A 140 -6.07 -9.01 9.12
C GLY A 140 -6.41 -10.50 9.14
N LEU A 141 -7.54 -10.87 8.52
CA LEU A 141 -8.00 -12.25 8.40
C LEU A 141 -7.59 -12.93 7.08
N SER A 142 -6.97 -12.18 6.15
CA SER A 142 -6.41 -12.78 4.93
C SER A 142 -5.15 -13.57 5.24
N GLU A 143 -4.96 -14.68 4.51
CA GLU A 143 -3.77 -15.51 4.63
C GLU A 143 -2.54 -14.87 4.00
N GLY A 144 -1.39 -15.49 4.20
CA GLY A 144 -0.09 -15.02 3.71
C GLY A 144 0.87 -14.70 4.85
N THR A 145 2.16 -14.60 4.50
CA THR A 145 3.25 -14.41 5.46
C THR A 145 3.93 -13.05 5.28
N TYR A 146 3.91 -12.48 4.09
CA TYR A 146 4.63 -11.24 3.76
C TYR A 146 3.84 -10.38 2.76
N SER A 147 4.04 -9.08 2.86
CA SER A 147 3.57 -8.14 1.84
C SER A 147 4.54 -8.12 0.67
N THR A 148 3.99 -7.98 -0.54
CA THR A 148 4.77 -7.79 -1.77
C THR A 148 4.78 -6.33 -2.24
N CYS A 149 4.44 -5.41 -1.34
CA CYS A 149 4.47 -3.97 -1.58
C CYS A 149 3.61 -3.49 -2.76
N GLY A 150 2.54 -4.20 -3.02
CA GLY A 150 1.57 -3.91 -4.07
C GLY A 150 1.63 -4.83 -5.30
N ILE A 151 2.70 -5.63 -5.46
CA ILE A 151 2.91 -6.41 -6.70
C ILE A 151 1.88 -7.55 -6.81
N LYS A 152 1.88 -8.53 -5.91
CA LYS A 152 0.88 -9.61 -5.90
C LYS A 152 -0.47 -9.15 -5.36
N GLU A 153 -0.47 -8.15 -4.50
CA GLU A 153 -1.70 -7.52 -4.03
C GLU A 153 -2.55 -6.99 -5.20
N ALA A 154 -1.92 -6.55 -6.29
CA ALA A 154 -2.64 -6.11 -7.49
C ALA A 154 -3.37 -7.28 -8.20
N ASP A 155 -2.77 -8.46 -8.25
CA ASP A 155 -3.45 -9.64 -8.80
C ASP A 155 -4.63 -10.05 -7.92
N ASP A 156 -4.48 -9.97 -6.60
CA ASP A 156 -5.58 -10.20 -5.66
C ASP A 156 -6.75 -9.23 -5.90
N VAL A 157 -6.46 -7.94 -6.12
CA VAL A 157 -7.50 -6.93 -6.38
C VAL A 157 -8.20 -7.17 -7.72
N LYS A 158 -7.51 -7.63 -8.75
CA LYS A 158 -8.14 -8.05 -10.02
C LYS A 158 -9.14 -9.20 -9.79
N LEU A 159 -8.82 -10.16 -8.92
CA LEU A 159 -9.74 -11.23 -8.54
C LEU A 159 -10.96 -10.69 -7.76
N TRP A 160 -10.77 -9.74 -6.85
CA TRP A 160 -11.86 -9.07 -6.16
C TRP A 160 -12.78 -8.32 -7.14
N LEU A 161 -12.23 -7.57 -8.10
CA LEU A 161 -13.00 -6.88 -9.12
C LEU A 161 -13.86 -7.85 -9.93
N LYS A 162 -13.26 -8.95 -10.41
CA LYS A 162 -14.00 -10.01 -11.11
C LYS A 162 -15.09 -10.62 -10.24
N HIS A 163 -14.79 -10.94 -8.99
CA HIS A 163 -15.75 -11.50 -8.05
C HIS A 163 -16.96 -10.57 -7.83
N MET A 164 -16.71 -9.26 -7.67
CA MET A 164 -17.80 -8.29 -7.51
C MET A 164 -18.66 -8.17 -8.77
N HIS A 165 -18.05 -8.23 -9.95
CA HIS A 165 -18.78 -8.17 -11.22
C HIS A 165 -19.54 -9.47 -11.48
N ASP A 166 -18.88 -10.62 -11.44
CA ASP A 166 -19.42 -11.90 -11.91
C ASP A 166 -20.41 -12.52 -10.91
N VAL A 167 -20.14 -12.40 -9.60
CA VAL A 167 -20.91 -13.04 -8.55
C VAL A 167 -21.93 -12.10 -7.92
N HIS A 168 -21.56 -10.85 -7.69
CA HIS A 168 -22.41 -9.84 -7.05
C HIS A 168 -23.05 -8.87 -8.05
N HIS A 169 -22.84 -9.09 -9.36
CA HIS A 169 -23.46 -8.35 -10.48
C HIS A 169 -23.30 -6.84 -10.39
N GLN A 170 -22.16 -6.40 -9.85
CA GLN A 170 -21.83 -4.98 -9.80
C GLN A 170 -21.44 -4.49 -11.20
N LYS A 171 -22.12 -3.46 -11.69
CA LYS A 171 -21.96 -2.97 -13.07
C LYS A 171 -20.78 -2.02 -13.22
N GLU A 172 -20.52 -1.24 -12.19
CA GLU A 172 -19.45 -0.24 -12.18
C GLU A 172 -18.60 -0.40 -10.93
N LEU A 173 -17.30 -0.54 -11.15
CA LEU A 173 -16.33 -0.74 -10.08
C LEU A 173 -15.31 0.40 -10.09
N PHE A 174 -14.92 0.81 -8.90
CA PHE A 174 -13.93 1.85 -8.66
C PHE A 174 -12.92 1.36 -7.64
N ILE A 175 -11.73 1.97 -7.63
CA ILE A 175 -10.69 1.68 -6.64
C ILE A 175 -10.29 2.97 -5.94
N HIS A 176 -10.18 2.92 -4.63
CA HIS A 176 -9.56 3.99 -3.84
C HIS A 176 -8.34 3.41 -3.12
N GLY A 177 -7.15 3.73 -3.59
CA GLY A 177 -5.90 3.30 -2.98
C GLY A 177 -5.29 4.38 -2.10
N ILE A 178 -4.83 4.00 -0.91
CA ILE A 178 -4.11 4.86 0.04
C ILE A 178 -2.67 4.33 0.19
N CYS A 179 -1.65 5.17 0.07
CA CYS A 179 -0.25 4.81 0.22
C CYS A 179 0.14 3.58 -0.64
N VAL A 180 0.43 2.42 -0.05
CA VAL A 180 0.70 1.16 -0.79
C VAL A 180 -0.47 0.76 -1.67
N GLY A 181 -1.69 1.02 -1.25
CA GLY A 181 -2.89 0.83 -2.05
C GLY A 181 -2.86 1.59 -3.38
N THR A 182 -2.13 2.72 -3.48
CA THR A 182 -1.97 3.45 -4.75
C THR A 182 -1.09 2.72 -5.75
N CYS A 183 -0.06 2.01 -5.28
CA CYS A 183 0.77 1.15 -6.13
C CYS A 183 -0.06 -0.03 -6.67
N VAL A 184 -0.82 -0.69 -5.80
CA VAL A 184 -1.79 -1.74 -6.19
C VAL A 184 -2.73 -1.21 -7.27
N THR A 185 -3.39 -0.07 -7.00
CA THR A 185 -4.32 0.58 -7.93
C THR A 185 -3.64 0.87 -9.27
N SER A 186 -2.41 1.40 -9.25
CA SER A 186 -1.69 1.74 -10.48
C SER A 186 -1.37 0.52 -11.34
N ILE A 187 -0.95 -0.60 -10.73
CA ILE A 187 -0.72 -1.86 -11.43
C ILE A 187 -2.03 -2.39 -12.03
N VAL A 188 -3.13 -2.31 -11.27
CA VAL A 188 -4.45 -2.73 -11.76
C VAL A 188 -4.89 -1.89 -12.95
N LEU A 189 -4.87 -0.55 -12.85
CA LEU A 189 -5.28 0.33 -13.94
C LEU A 189 -4.44 0.14 -15.22
N ALA A 190 -3.15 -0.16 -15.08
CA ALA A 190 -2.26 -0.42 -16.21
C ALA A 190 -2.53 -1.75 -16.92
N SER A 191 -3.00 -2.77 -16.19
CA SER A 191 -3.04 -4.16 -16.70
C SER A 191 -4.44 -4.80 -16.74
N PHE A 192 -5.44 -4.21 -16.10
CA PHE A 192 -6.81 -4.71 -16.04
C PHE A 192 -7.75 -3.81 -16.85
N LYS A 193 -8.06 -4.23 -18.08
CA LYS A 193 -8.77 -3.42 -19.09
C LYS A 193 -10.26 -3.77 -19.20
N GLU A 194 -10.88 -4.20 -18.11
CA GLU A 194 -12.28 -4.58 -18.11
C GLU A 194 -13.21 -3.34 -18.10
N PRO A 195 -14.26 -3.33 -18.91
CA PRO A 195 -15.10 -2.15 -19.11
C PRO A 195 -15.91 -1.72 -17.89
N TYR A 196 -16.05 -2.60 -16.89
CA TYR A 196 -16.73 -2.30 -15.63
C TYR A 196 -15.82 -1.59 -14.61
N LEU A 197 -14.49 -1.50 -14.82
CA LEU A 197 -13.62 -0.64 -14.04
C LEU A 197 -13.72 0.78 -14.59
N LYS A 198 -14.27 1.70 -13.79
CA LYS A 198 -14.69 3.03 -14.26
C LYS A 198 -13.77 4.18 -13.83
N GLY A 199 -12.96 3.99 -12.81
CA GLY A 199 -12.06 5.03 -12.34
C GLY A 199 -11.41 4.71 -11.00
N ALA A 200 -10.54 5.61 -10.54
CA ALA A 200 -9.84 5.43 -9.29
C ALA A 200 -9.48 6.73 -8.57
N VAL A 201 -9.24 6.60 -7.26
CA VAL A 201 -8.63 7.61 -6.41
C VAL A 201 -7.28 7.10 -5.92
N LEU A 202 -6.24 7.92 -6.04
CA LEU A 202 -4.90 7.66 -5.56
C LEU A 202 -4.53 8.69 -4.49
N ASP A 203 -4.68 8.30 -3.22
CA ASP A 203 -4.36 9.14 -2.06
C ASP A 203 -2.92 8.87 -1.60
N SER A 204 -2.09 9.90 -1.60
CA SER A 204 -0.69 9.82 -1.20
C SER A 204 0.14 8.83 -2.04
N ALA A 205 -0.02 8.91 -3.37
CA ALA A 205 0.72 8.06 -4.30
C ALA A 205 2.22 8.41 -4.30
N PHE A 206 3.05 7.37 -4.17
CA PHE A 206 4.52 7.49 -4.18
C PHE A 206 5.13 7.12 -5.54
N ILE A 207 6.33 7.59 -5.83
CA ILE A 207 7.05 7.22 -7.06
C ILE A 207 7.46 5.75 -7.02
N THR A 208 8.26 5.36 -6.02
CA THR A 208 8.74 3.99 -5.83
C THR A 208 8.65 3.58 -4.37
N TYR A 209 8.33 2.31 -4.10
CA TYR A 209 8.31 1.81 -2.74
C TYR A 209 9.70 1.85 -2.08
N LYS A 210 10.76 1.64 -2.85
CA LYS A 210 12.13 1.75 -2.33
C LYS A 210 12.44 3.15 -1.79
N GLU A 211 11.93 4.19 -2.43
CA GLU A 211 12.16 5.58 -2.00
C GLU A 211 11.42 5.88 -0.70
N ILE A 212 10.13 5.56 -0.62
CA ILE A 212 9.35 5.78 0.61
C ILE A 212 9.92 4.95 1.77
N TYR A 213 10.31 3.71 1.54
CA TYR A 213 10.95 2.87 2.55
C TYR A 213 12.30 3.43 2.99
N LYS A 214 13.12 3.95 2.04
CA LYS A 214 14.39 4.62 2.33
C LYS A 214 14.17 5.82 3.26
N ASN A 215 13.18 6.66 2.97
CA ASN A 215 12.88 7.84 3.77
C ASN A 215 12.50 7.46 5.21
N HIS A 216 11.61 6.48 5.38
CA HIS A 216 11.31 5.91 6.70
C HIS A 216 12.53 5.33 7.42
N TYR A 217 13.39 4.62 6.70
CA TYR A 217 14.56 3.96 7.25
C TYR A 217 15.59 4.97 7.79
N VAL A 218 15.82 6.04 7.03
CA VAL A 218 16.74 7.13 7.42
C VAL A 218 16.15 7.96 8.56
N GLU A 219 14.86 8.29 8.51
CA GLU A 219 14.16 9.02 9.58
C GLU A 219 14.22 8.26 10.92
N SER A 220 14.22 6.92 10.87
CA SER A 220 14.43 6.07 12.04
C SER A 220 15.87 6.01 12.54
N GLY A 221 16.79 6.83 12.00
CA GLY A 221 18.19 6.94 12.44
C GLY A 221 19.11 5.82 11.94
N HIS A 222 18.71 5.06 10.91
CA HIS A 222 19.51 3.93 10.39
C HIS A 222 20.40 4.33 9.23
N ALA A 223 21.64 3.82 9.24
CA ALA A 223 22.56 3.95 8.10
C ALA A 223 22.15 3.05 6.94
N LEU A 224 22.19 3.59 5.71
CA LEU A 224 21.74 2.85 4.52
C LEU A 224 22.63 1.63 4.21
N PHE A 225 23.95 1.81 4.22
CA PHE A 225 24.89 0.75 3.85
C PHE A 225 25.34 -0.09 5.06
N PRO A 226 25.39 -1.42 4.94
CA PRO A 226 24.92 -2.25 3.82
C PRO A 226 23.48 -2.77 4.00
N VAL A 227 22.90 -2.64 5.22
CA VAL A 227 21.66 -3.31 5.66
C VAL A 227 20.46 -3.00 4.77
N TYR A 228 20.26 -1.73 4.40
CA TYR A 228 19.17 -1.32 3.52
C TYR A 228 19.17 -2.09 2.19
N TYR A 229 20.34 -2.29 1.57
CA TYR A 229 20.43 -3.02 0.31
C TYR A 229 20.20 -4.53 0.48
N GLN A 230 20.65 -5.08 1.60
CA GLN A 230 20.47 -6.49 1.94
C GLN A 230 19.00 -6.84 2.26
N ILE A 231 18.19 -5.88 2.72
CA ILE A 231 16.73 -6.08 2.92
C ILE A 231 16.06 -6.50 1.61
N TRP A 232 16.43 -5.90 0.49
CA TRP A 232 15.83 -6.23 -0.82
C TRP A 232 16.26 -7.59 -1.37
N MET A 233 17.40 -8.10 -0.93
CA MET A 233 17.80 -9.49 -1.21
C MET A 233 16.86 -10.47 -0.49
N TRP A 234 16.54 -10.21 0.78
CA TRP A 234 15.56 -10.99 1.53
C TRP A 234 14.15 -10.87 0.95
N PHE A 235 13.74 -9.67 0.58
CA PHE A 235 12.47 -9.45 -0.11
C PHE A 235 12.35 -10.35 -1.35
N LYS A 236 13.31 -10.29 -2.25
CA LYS A 236 13.32 -11.13 -3.48
C LYS A 236 13.34 -12.61 -3.17
N HIS A 237 14.09 -13.02 -2.15
CA HIS A 237 14.17 -14.44 -1.74
C HIS A 237 12.81 -14.99 -1.31
N PHE A 238 12.08 -14.28 -0.44
CA PHE A 238 10.80 -14.75 0.10
C PHE A 238 9.62 -14.52 -0.84
N THR A 239 9.51 -13.34 -1.43
CA THR A 239 8.35 -12.97 -2.25
C THR A 239 8.42 -13.49 -3.67
N LYS A 240 9.63 -13.77 -4.18
CA LYS A 240 9.96 -14.02 -5.59
C LYS A 240 9.61 -12.85 -6.52
N CYS A 241 9.36 -11.68 -5.96
CA CYS A 241 9.10 -10.43 -6.68
C CYS A 241 10.37 -9.58 -6.76
N ASP A 242 10.43 -8.69 -7.73
CA ASP A 242 11.41 -7.62 -7.75
C ASP A 242 10.78 -6.34 -7.18
N ILE A 243 11.39 -5.75 -6.17
CA ILE A 243 10.89 -4.51 -5.57
C ILE A 243 10.87 -3.35 -6.58
N GLU A 244 11.64 -3.46 -7.66
CA GLU A 244 11.62 -2.49 -8.76
C GLU A 244 10.30 -2.49 -9.53
N ASP A 245 9.42 -3.47 -9.33
CA ASP A 245 8.06 -3.48 -9.85
C ASP A 245 7.07 -2.74 -8.96
N ALA A 246 7.42 -2.43 -7.71
CA ALA A 246 6.59 -1.61 -6.81
C ALA A 246 6.83 -0.10 -7.06
N LYS A 247 6.43 0.38 -8.24
CA LYS A 247 6.65 1.76 -8.72
C LYS A 247 5.40 2.33 -9.37
N THR A 248 4.74 3.29 -8.75
CA THR A 248 3.59 3.98 -9.35
C THR A 248 3.96 4.65 -10.68
N ILE A 249 5.12 5.29 -10.73
CA ILE A 249 5.61 5.99 -11.92
C ILE A 249 5.77 5.08 -13.16
N LYS A 250 5.96 3.77 -12.96
CA LYS A 250 6.09 2.79 -14.05
C LYS A 250 4.75 2.55 -14.75
N TYR A 251 3.65 2.65 -14.03
CA TYR A 251 2.34 2.20 -14.49
C TYR A 251 1.41 3.35 -14.90
N VAL A 252 1.56 4.54 -14.33
CA VAL A 252 0.69 5.68 -14.67
C VAL A 252 0.73 6.10 -16.15
N PRO A 253 1.81 5.88 -16.94
CA PRO A 253 1.78 6.10 -18.38
C PRO A 253 0.91 5.12 -19.17
N GLU A 254 0.53 3.99 -18.56
CA GLU A 254 -0.31 2.94 -19.17
C GLU A 254 -1.79 3.08 -18.80
N PHE A 255 -2.18 4.14 -18.11
CA PHE A 255 -3.58 4.37 -17.79
C PHE A 255 -4.33 4.75 -19.06
N ASP A 256 -5.45 4.07 -19.31
CA ASP A 256 -6.39 4.49 -20.35
C ASP A 256 -7.09 5.79 -19.93
N ASN A 257 -8.01 6.30 -20.74
CA ASN A 257 -8.81 7.49 -20.41
C ASN A 257 -9.82 7.25 -19.28
N LEU A 258 -9.42 6.50 -18.25
CA LEU A 258 -10.18 6.33 -17.03
C LEU A 258 -10.06 7.61 -16.18
N PRO A 259 -11.15 8.05 -15.55
CA PRO A 259 -11.09 9.08 -14.53
C PRO A 259 -10.19 8.68 -13.37
N VAL A 260 -9.21 9.53 -13.04
CA VAL A 260 -8.28 9.29 -11.94
C VAL A 260 -8.09 10.56 -11.13
N LEU A 261 -8.42 10.48 -9.85
CA LEU A 261 -8.21 11.56 -8.90
C LEU A 261 -6.95 11.30 -8.08
N PHE A 262 -6.00 12.21 -8.16
CA PHE A 262 -4.81 12.21 -7.30
C PHE A 262 -5.02 13.18 -6.13
N ILE A 263 -4.75 12.72 -4.91
CA ILE A 263 -4.86 13.51 -3.68
C ILE A 263 -3.52 13.46 -2.93
N TRP A 264 -2.98 14.63 -2.56
CA TRP A 264 -1.75 14.73 -1.78
C TRP A 264 -1.79 15.83 -0.73
N GLY A 265 -1.00 15.63 0.33
CA GLY A 265 -0.73 16.65 1.33
C GLY A 265 0.51 17.46 1.00
N THR A 266 0.50 18.78 1.27
CA THR A 266 1.66 19.65 1.00
C THR A 266 2.80 19.47 1.99
N LYS A 267 2.58 18.80 3.14
CA LYS A 267 3.60 18.44 4.14
C LYS A 267 3.90 16.93 4.18
N ASP A 268 3.63 16.23 3.08
CA ASP A 268 3.99 14.83 2.95
C ASP A 268 5.52 14.70 2.82
N VAL A 269 6.16 14.10 3.84
CA VAL A 269 7.62 13.88 3.87
C VAL A 269 8.05 12.56 3.24
N TYR A 270 7.12 11.68 2.94
CA TYR A 270 7.36 10.38 2.30
C TYR A 270 7.12 10.41 0.80
N CYS A 271 6.08 11.14 0.38
CA CYS A 271 5.77 11.43 -1.02
C CYS A 271 5.92 12.93 -1.26
N LEU A 272 7.18 13.38 -1.40
CA LEU A 272 7.48 14.80 -1.54
C LEU A 272 6.67 15.44 -2.66
N PRO A 273 6.15 16.68 -2.49
CA PRO A 273 5.27 17.32 -3.47
C PRO A 273 5.86 17.39 -4.88
N GLU A 274 7.17 17.60 -5.03
CA GLU A 274 7.86 17.61 -6.32
C GLU A 274 7.76 16.25 -7.00
N LYS A 275 7.93 15.17 -6.21
CA LYS A 275 7.85 13.79 -6.69
C LYS A 275 6.41 13.38 -7.04
N SER A 276 5.46 13.86 -6.27
CA SER A 276 4.03 13.67 -6.56
C SER A 276 3.64 14.31 -7.89
N LYS A 277 4.15 15.51 -8.19
CA LYS A 277 3.96 16.18 -9.48
C LYS A 277 4.55 15.39 -10.66
N GLU A 278 5.69 14.71 -10.46
CA GLU A 278 6.27 13.83 -11.49
C GLU A 278 5.30 12.66 -11.82
N VAL A 279 4.72 12.02 -10.79
CA VAL A 279 3.73 10.94 -10.99
C VAL A 279 2.50 11.46 -11.73
N TYR A 280 1.95 12.61 -11.33
CA TYR A 280 0.81 13.22 -12.01
C TYR A 280 1.12 13.56 -13.47
N ALA A 281 2.28 14.17 -13.73
CA ALA A 281 2.68 14.55 -15.08
C ALA A 281 2.84 13.33 -16.01
N ALA A 282 3.36 12.21 -15.48
CA ALA A 282 3.56 10.98 -16.24
C ALA A 282 2.26 10.22 -16.53
N CYS A 283 1.16 10.50 -15.84
CA CYS A 283 -0.11 9.82 -16.06
C CYS A 283 -0.69 10.16 -17.43
N SER A 284 -1.04 9.13 -18.22
CA SER A 284 -1.54 9.26 -19.60
C SER A 284 -3.03 9.64 -19.67
N SER A 285 -3.81 9.42 -18.61
CA SER A 285 -5.25 9.73 -18.65
C SER A 285 -5.52 11.23 -18.87
N ASN A 286 -6.36 11.54 -19.85
CA ASN A 286 -6.85 12.91 -20.09
C ASN A 286 -7.95 13.34 -19.09
N LYS A 287 -8.47 12.39 -18.30
CA LYS A 287 -9.48 12.61 -17.26
C LYS A 287 -8.86 12.59 -15.85
N LYS A 288 -7.55 12.90 -15.76
CA LYS A 288 -6.87 12.99 -14.48
C LYS A 288 -7.12 14.32 -13.80
N GLU A 289 -7.36 14.28 -12.50
CA GLU A 289 -7.53 15.44 -11.63
C GLU A 289 -6.52 15.41 -10.48
N ILE A 290 -6.17 16.54 -9.92
CA ILE A 290 -5.25 16.65 -8.80
C ILE A 290 -5.83 17.56 -7.72
N GLN A 291 -5.70 17.14 -6.46
CA GLN A 291 -6.10 17.93 -5.29
C GLN A 291 -4.98 17.96 -4.26
N TRP A 292 -4.62 19.16 -3.82
CA TRP A 292 -3.63 19.38 -2.79
C TRP A 292 -4.31 19.85 -1.50
N PHE A 293 -3.93 19.22 -0.39
CA PHE A 293 -4.41 19.61 0.93
C PHE A 293 -3.28 20.28 1.71
N GLU A 294 -3.48 21.56 2.03
CA GLU A 294 -2.46 22.36 2.71
C GLU A 294 -2.20 21.86 4.12
N GLY A 295 -0.92 21.66 4.46
CA GLY A 295 -0.50 21.18 5.78
C GLY A 295 -0.74 19.70 6.05
N ALA A 296 -1.41 18.97 5.14
CA ALA A 296 -1.69 17.54 5.32
C ALA A 296 -0.42 16.69 5.20
N LEU A 297 -0.36 15.63 6.01
CA LEU A 297 0.72 14.65 6.04
C LEU A 297 0.36 13.42 5.19
N HIS A 298 1.36 12.55 4.96
CA HIS A 298 1.22 11.30 4.22
C HIS A 298 0.09 10.41 4.74
N SER A 299 -0.80 9.96 3.86
CA SER A 299 -1.95 9.08 4.17
C SER A 299 -2.89 9.61 5.27
N ARG A 300 -2.83 10.90 5.55
CA ARG A 300 -3.66 11.57 6.58
C ARG A 300 -4.38 12.79 6.00
N VAL A 301 -4.56 12.77 4.66
CA VAL A 301 -5.14 13.91 3.96
C VAL A 301 -6.57 14.14 4.41
N ARG A 302 -7.40 13.08 4.47
CA ARG A 302 -8.77 13.18 4.97
C ARG A 302 -8.83 13.67 6.43
N LEU A 303 -7.89 13.25 7.29
CA LEU A 303 -7.86 13.65 8.69
C LEU A 303 -7.55 15.15 8.87
N SER A 304 -6.86 15.78 7.91
CA SER A 304 -6.56 17.21 7.97
C SER A 304 -7.79 18.08 7.70
N ASP A 305 -8.72 17.63 6.84
CA ASP A 305 -9.95 18.33 6.48
C ASP A 305 -10.95 17.33 5.89
N GLU A 306 -11.77 16.72 6.76
CA GLU A 306 -12.72 15.67 6.36
C GLU A 306 -13.82 16.21 5.45
N GLU A 307 -14.33 17.37 5.73
CA GLU A 307 -15.44 17.97 4.97
C GLU A 307 -14.99 18.25 3.53
N ARG A 308 -13.85 18.91 3.37
CA ARG A 308 -13.28 19.18 2.05
C ARG A 308 -12.89 17.91 1.31
N TYR A 309 -12.33 16.92 2.00
CA TYR A 309 -11.96 15.63 1.39
C TYR A 309 -13.19 14.92 0.83
N ASP A 310 -14.24 14.82 1.63
CA ASP A 310 -15.49 14.17 1.25
C ASP A 310 -16.17 14.92 0.11
N ALA A 311 -16.12 16.26 0.08
CA ALA A 311 -16.60 17.07 -1.03
C ALA A 311 -15.81 16.82 -2.32
N VAL A 312 -14.48 16.77 -2.25
CA VAL A 312 -13.60 16.47 -3.40
C VAL A 312 -13.93 15.11 -4.02
N ILE A 313 -14.10 14.07 -3.19
CA ILE A 313 -14.53 12.74 -3.66
C ILE A 313 -15.90 12.83 -4.33
N SER A 314 -16.86 13.48 -3.68
CA SER A 314 -18.22 13.60 -4.18
C SER A 314 -18.29 14.33 -5.52
N ASP A 315 -17.58 15.43 -5.66
CA ASP A 315 -17.52 16.21 -6.89
C ASP A 315 -16.85 15.44 -8.04
N PHE A 316 -15.77 14.71 -7.75
CA PHE A 316 -15.09 13.87 -8.74
C PHE A 316 -16.02 12.78 -9.28
N PHE A 317 -16.69 12.05 -8.40
CA PHE A 317 -17.61 10.97 -8.80
C PHE A 317 -18.86 11.52 -9.48
N ALA A 318 -19.42 12.66 -9.04
CA ALA A 318 -20.57 13.27 -9.70
C ALA A 318 -20.32 13.65 -11.17
N ARG A 319 -19.05 13.94 -11.53
CA ARG A 319 -18.68 14.24 -12.92
C ARG A 319 -18.28 13.02 -13.74
N ASN A 320 -17.91 11.90 -13.10
CA ASN A 320 -17.20 10.79 -13.77
C ASN A 320 -17.83 9.41 -13.57
N ALA A 321 -18.84 9.24 -12.70
CA ALA A 321 -19.47 7.96 -12.37
C ALA A 321 -20.91 7.85 -12.89
#